data_51f0257e44b1a22bbea7c2b35cff56db
#
_entry.id   51f0257e44b1a22bbea7c2b35cff56db
#
_cell.length_a   1.000
_cell.length_b   1.000
_cell.length_c   1.000
_cell.angle_alpha   90.00
_cell.angle_beta   90.00
_cell.angle_gamma   90.00
#
_symmetry.space_group_name_H-M   'P 1'
#
loop_
_entity.id
_entity.type
_entity.pdbx_description
1 polymer ?
#
loop_
_entity_poly.entity_id
_entity_poly.type
_entity_poly.pdbx_seq_one_letter_code
_entity_poly.pdbx_strand_id
1 'polypeptide(L)'
;MLNTISKSVTAAILAVTFAMPLPASAISLDRIQTTSDVTLVAQQRKEVPEKFKRKVVRLTTDEKPGTIIIDTNNKFLYYVEGNNRATRYGVGVGREGFGWSGVVKIGRKAEWPEWRPPAEMRRREAAKGHILPVVQEGGPDNPLGARAMYLYKGGRDTIFRIHGTNQPWTIGLNMSSGCIRMMNKDVEHLYDRADIGSKVIVIGPGNRQGDVSFDDKGVDILRTIFGG
;
A
#
# COMPACT_ATOMS: atom_id res chain seq x y z
N MET A 1 27.95 66.79 66.23
CA MET A 1 28.36 68.10 65.65
C MET A 1 27.96 68.11 64.18
N LEU A 2 27.22 69.17 63.80
CA LEU A 2 26.89 69.65 62.43
C LEU A 2 26.24 68.67 61.47
N ASN A 3 24.93 68.72 61.29
CA ASN A 3 24.14 69.63 60.49
C ASN A 3 24.62 69.92 59.07
N THR A 4 23.91 69.40 58.04
CA THR A 4 23.55 70.27 56.93
C THR A 4 22.30 69.73 56.22
N ILE A 5 21.36 70.58 56.06
CA ILE A 5 20.11 70.47 55.35
C ILE A 5 20.35 70.67 53.87
N SER A 6 19.74 69.81 53.00
CA SER A 6 19.58 70.23 51.61
C SER A 6 18.22 69.85 51.06
N LYS A 7 17.64 70.84 50.42
CA LYS A 7 16.25 71.03 50.01
C LYS A 7 15.82 70.13 48.90
N SER A 8 14.64 69.61 49.05
CA SER A 8 13.82 68.94 48.03
C SER A 8 13.42 69.90 46.91
N VAL A 9 13.57 69.50 45.68
CA VAL A 9 12.91 70.08 44.51
C VAL A 9 12.06 68.97 43.89
N THR A 10 10.75 69.11 44.03
CA THR A 10 9.75 68.23 43.47
C THR A 10 9.49 68.66 42.01
N ALA A 11 9.89 67.90 41.06
CA ALA A 11 9.48 68.04 39.65
C ALA A 11 8.29 67.17 39.39
N ALA A 12 7.14 67.71 39.13
CA ALA A 12 5.96 66.99 38.67
C ALA A 12 6.12 66.65 37.16
N ILE A 13 6.19 65.37 36.84
CA ILE A 13 6.18 64.91 35.45
C ILE A 13 4.75 64.49 35.12
N LEU A 14 4.12 65.24 34.21
CA LEU A 14 2.79 64.96 33.65
C LEU A 14 2.91 63.83 32.64
N ALA A 15 2.48 62.62 32.98
CA ALA A 15 2.44 61.51 32.07
C ALA A 15 1.21 61.62 31.15
N VAL A 16 1.45 61.94 29.88
CA VAL A 16 0.45 61.87 28.82
C VAL A 16 0.40 60.42 28.36
N THR A 17 -0.65 59.70 28.72
CA THR A 17 -0.90 58.35 28.21
C THR A 17 -1.51 58.44 26.82
N PHE A 18 -0.68 58.14 25.82
CA PHE A 18 -1.13 57.91 24.44
C PHE A 18 -1.75 56.52 24.39
N ALA A 19 -3.08 56.43 24.31
CA ALA A 19 -3.79 55.20 24.00
C ALA A 19 -3.61 54.89 22.51
N MET A 20 -2.71 53.98 22.19
CA MET A 20 -2.66 53.40 20.84
C MET A 20 -3.82 52.44 20.65
N PRO A 21 -4.57 52.53 19.55
CA PRO A 21 -5.55 51.48 19.20
C PRO A 21 -4.79 50.21 18.85
N LEU A 22 -5.12 49.10 19.52
CA LEU A 22 -4.67 47.77 19.14
C LEU A 22 -5.18 47.46 17.73
N PRO A 23 -4.32 46.96 16.81
CA PRO A 23 -4.80 46.52 15.52
C PRO A 23 -5.76 45.34 15.75
N ALA A 24 -6.96 45.43 15.19
CA ALA A 24 -7.87 44.31 15.10
C ALA A 24 -7.10 43.16 14.45
N SER A 25 -6.93 42.08 15.21
CA SER A 25 -6.33 40.85 14.69
C SER A 25 -7.14 40.38 13.48
N ALA A 26 -6.65 40.65 12.30
CA ALA A 26 -7.15 39.99 11.11
C ALA A 26 -7.00 38.48 11.35
N ILE A 27 -8.13 37.82 11.56
CA ILE A 27 -8.18 36.34 11.57
C ILE A 27 -7.74 35.93 10.16
N SER A 28 -6.50 35.47 10.10
CA SER A 28 -5.83 35.13 8.87
C SER A 28 -6.61 34.05 8.12
N LEU A 29 -7.02 34.34 6.90
CA LEU A 29 -7.59 33.41 5.94
C LEU A 29 -6.67 32.21 5.66
N ASP A 30 -5.40 32.27 6.04
CA ASP A 30 -4.41 31.19 5.94
C ASP A 30 -4.82 29.92 6.71
N ARG A 31 -5.62 30.05 7.78
CA ARG A 31 -6.05 28.87 8.57
C ARG A 31 -7.11 28.04 7.85
N ILE A 32 -7.83 28.62 6.90
CA ILE A 32 -8.84 27.91 6.10
C ILE A 32 -8.17 27.15 4.95
N GLN A 33 -7.10 27.70 4.36
CA GLN A 33 -6.35 27.06 3.30
C GLN A 33 -5.58 25.83 3.82
N THR A 34 -4.97 25.90 5.01
CA THR A 34 -4.22 24.78 5.58
C THR A 34 -5.10 23.56 5.89
N THR A 35 -6.36 23.76 6.31
CA THR A 35 -7.29 22.63 6.54
C THR A 35 -7.74 21.98 5.23
N SER A 36 -7.97 22.77 4.20
CA SER A 36 -8.32 22.25 2.86
C SER A 36 -7.15 21.46 2.24
N ASP A 37 -5.94 21.98 2.34
CA ASP A 37 -4.73 21.33 1.83
C ASP A 37 -4.42 20.02 2.57
N VAL A 38 -4.57 19.98 3.89
CA VAL A 38 -4.41 18.76 4.70
C VAL A 38 -5.46 17.73 4.33
N THR A 39 -6.70 18.13 4.07
CA THR A 39 -7.79 17.23 3.67
C THR A 39 -7.54 16.68 2.26
N LEU A 40 -7.10 17.51 1.31
CA LEU A 40 -6.75 17.09 -0.05
C LEU A 40 -5.55 16.14 -0.05
N VAL A 41 -4.49 16.42 0.70
CA VAL A 41 -3.31 15.54 0.84
C VAL A 41 -3.69 14.22 1.50
N ALA A 42 -4.56 14.23 2.52
CA ALA A 42 -5.06 13.02 3.16
C ALA A 42 -5.93 12.17 2.23
N GLN A 43 -6.74 12.83 1.38
CA GLN A 43 -7.57 12.17 0.38
C GLN A 43 -6.72 11.60 -0.77
N GLN A 44 -5.71 12.32 -1.25
CA GLN A 44 -4.75 11.84 -2.23
C GLN A 44 -3.96 10.61 -1.74
N ARG A 45 -3.64 10.52 -0.44
CA ARG A 45 -2.99 9.34 0.16
C ARG A 45 -3.87 8.09 0.19
N LYS A 46 -5.18 8.23 0.06
CA LYS A 46 -6.13 7.11 0.02
C LYS A 46 -6.38 6.57 -1.38
N GLU A 47 -5.96 7.28 -2.42
CA GLU A 47 -6.11 6.85 -3.80
C GLU A 47 -4.91 5.99 -4.24
N VAL A 48 -5.23 5.01 -5.09
CA VAL A 48 -4.20 4.19 -5.74
C VAL A 48 -3.53 5.02 -6.84
N PRO A 49 -2.20 5.19 -6.81
CA PRO A 49 -1.49 5.94 -7.85
C PRO A 49 -1.79 5.42 -9.25
N GLU A 50 -1.89 6.32 -10.24
CA GLU A 50 -2.26 6.01 -11.63
C GLU A 50 -1.42 4.89 -12.24
N LYS A 51 -0.11 4.86 -11.95
CA LYS A 51 0.80 3.82 -12.43
C LYS A 51 0.40 2.40 -12.04
N PHE A 52 -0.35 2.23 -10.94
CA PHE A 52 -0.81 0.94 -10.44
C PHE A 52 -2.23 0.57 -10.89
N LYS A 53 -2.89 1.42 -11.65
CA LYS A 53 -4.18 1.06 -12.25
C LYS A 53 -4.01 -0.06 -13.28
N ARG A 54 -5.05 -0.90 -13.39
CA ARG A 54 -5.09 -2.00 -14.35
C ARG A 54 -4.99 -1.49 -15.78
N LYS A 55 -4.13 -2.11 -16.57
CA LYS A 55 -4.02 -1.85 -18.02
C LYS A 55 -3.52 -3.07 -18.79
N VAL A 56 -3.85 -3.15 -20.06
CA VAL A 56 -3.25 -4.12 -20.98
C VAL A 56 -1.87 -3.60 -21.38
N VAL A 57 -0.88 -4.49 -21.36
CA VAL A 57 0.51 -4.19 -21.70
C VAL A 57 1.04 -5.22 -22.68
N ARG A 58 2.11 -4.87 -23.40
CA ARG A 58 2.90 -5.84 -24.15
C ARG A 58 3.77 -6.62 -23.17
N LEU A 59 3.75 -7.95 -23.28
CA LEU A 59 4.57 -8.85 -22.49
C LEU A 59 5.05 -9.99 -23.38
N THR A 60 6.34 -10.03 -23.66
CA THR A 60 6.97 -11.16 -24.39
C THR A 60 7.35 -12.22 -23.37
N THR A 61 6.81 -13.42 -23.52
CA THR A 61 7.03 -14.54 -22.61
C THR A 61 6.68 -15.86 -23.30
N ASP A 62 7.36 -16.94 -22.95
CA ASP A 62 7.05 -18.32 -23.38
C ASP A 62 5.98 -18.97 -22.49
N GLU A 63 5.52 -18.27 -21.46
CA GLU A 63 4.46 -18.75 -20.57
C GLU A 63 3.11 -18.81 -21.30
N LYS A 64 2.37 -19.88 -21.02
CA LYS A 64 1.05 -20.11 -21.63
C LYS A 64 0.03 -19.06 -21.15
N PRO A 65 -0.95 -18.72 -22.00
CA PRO A 65 -2.10 -17.93 -21.54
C PRO A 65 -2.73 -18.54 -20.27
N GLY A 66 -3.16 -17.70 -19.35
CA GLY A 66 -3.67 -18.10 -18.03
C GLY A 66 -2.58 -18.19 -16.95
N THR A 67 -1.29 -18.11 -17.31
CA THR A 67 -0.22 -17.98 -16.31
C THR A 67 -0.25 -16.61 -15.65
N ILE A 68 -0.01 -16.57 -14.34
CA ILE A 68 0.12 -15.36 -13.55
C ILE A 68 1.59 -15.16 -13.21
N ILE A 69 2.13 -13.98 -13.50
CA ILE A 69 3.49 -13.59 -13.13
C ILE A 69 3.42 -12.41 -12.16
N ILE A 70 4.05 -12.53 -11.00
CA ILE A 70 4.04 -11.52 -9.95
C ILE A 70 5.46 -11.00 -9.75
N ASP A 71 5.66 -9.74 -10.08
CA ASP A 71 6.89 -9.00 -9.83
C ASP A 71 6.74 -8.22 -8.52
N THR A 72 7.28 -8.76 -7.45
CA THR A 72 7.18 -8.13 -6.14
C THR A 72 8.08 -6.91 -5.99
N ASN A 73 9.14 -6.78 -6.81
CA ASN A 73 10.04 -5.64 -6.79
C ASN A 73 9.33 -4.39 -7.33
N ASN A 74 8.67 -4.54 -8.47
CA ASN A 74 7.96 -3.44 -9.15
C ASN A 74 6.49 -3.29 -8.71
N LYS A 75 5.97 -4.22 -7.90
CA LYS A 75 4.59 -4.21 -7.37
C LYS A 75 3.54 -4.38 -8.45
N PHE A 76 3.79 -5.30 -9.39
CA PHE A 76 2.87 -5.66 -10.45
C PHE A 76 2.57 -7.14 -10.51
N LEU A 77 1.36 -7.45 -10.93
CA LEU A 77 0.93 -8.78 -11.31
C LEU A 77 0.51 -8.74 -12.78
N TYR A 78 0.93 -9.73 -13.54
CA TYR A 78 0.63 -9.89 -14.96
C TYR A 78 -0.16 -11.18 -15.16
N TYR A 79 -1.32 -11.08 -15.79
CA TYR A 79 -2.07 -12.22 -16.30
C TYR A 79 -1.76 -12.35 -17.79
N VAL A 80 -1.12 -13.45 -18.18
CA VAL A 80 -0.70 -13.72 -19.57
C VAL A 80 -1.93 -14.01 -20.42
N GLU A 81 -2.11 -13.24 -21.52
CA GLU A 81 -3.24 -13.40 -22.44
C GLU A 81 -2.85 -14.14 -23.73
N GLY A 82 -1.56 -14.31 -23.97
CA GLY A 82 -1.02 -14.75 -25.26
C GLY A 82 -0.80 -13.59 -26.24
N ASN A 83 -0.26 -13.89 -27.40
CA ASN A 83 0.02 -12.91 -28.46
C ASN A 83 0.84 -11.70 -27.96
N ASN A 84 1.83 -11.95 -27.10
CA ASN A 84 2.66 -10.92 -26.48
C ASN A 84 1.86 -9.86 -25.69
N ARG A 85 0.74 -10.27 -25.08
CA ARG A 85 -0.13 -9.40 -24.28
C ARG A 85 -0.32 -9.95 -22.88
N ALA A 86 -0.47 -9.05 -21.94
CA ALA A 86 -0.89 -9.36 -20.56
C ALA A 86 -1.78 -8.23 -20.01
N THR A 87 -2.68 -8.58 -19.13
CA THR A 87 -3.31 -7.60 -18.24
C THR A 87 -2.42 -7.40 -17.03
N ARG A 88 -1.96 -6.18 -16.81
CA ARG A 88 -1.15 -5.77 -15.66
C ARG A 88 -2.01 -5.14 -14.58
N TYR A 89 -1.80 -5.55 -13.34
CA TYR A 89 -2.45 -5.04 -12.14
C TYR A 89 -1.41 -4.51 -11.15
N GLY A 90 -1.69 -3.42 -10.46
CA GLY A 90 -0.90 -2.99 -9.31
C GLY A 90 -1.18 -3.87 -8.09
N VAL A 91 -0.14 -4.21 -7.34
CA VAL A 91 -0.26 -5.04 -6.14
C VAL A 91 0.45 -4.45 -4.94
N GLY A 92 -0.02 -4.76 -3.74
CA GLY A 92 0.72 -4.63 -2.51
C GLY A 92 1.36 -5.98 -2.16
N VAL A 93 2.57 -5.98 -1.62
CA VAL A 93 3.36 -7.21 -1.39
C VAL A 93 3.86 -7.32 0.05
N GLY A 94 4.54 -8.42 0.38
CA GLY A 94 5.17 -8.63 1.67
C GLY A 94 6.14 -7.51 2.03
N ARG A 95 6.13 -7.08 3.30
CA ARG A 95 7.16 -6.20 3.85
C ARG A 95 8.50 -6.92 3.90
N GLU A 96 9.57 -6.20 4.18
CA GLU A 96 10.90 -6.77 4.34
C GLU A 96 10.91 -7.96 5.32
N GLY A 97 11.62 -9.03 4.96
CA GLY A 97 11.62 -10.31 5.68
C GLY A 97 10.40 -11.22 5.44
N PHE A 98 9.39 -10.78 4.69
CA PHE A 98 8.21 -11.56 4.32
C PHE A 98 8.07 -11.77 2.80
N GLY A 99 9.09 -11.42 2.03
CA GLY A 99 9.14 -11.69 0.60
C GLY A 99 9.45 -13.16 0.34
N TRP A 100 8.89 -13.70 -0.75
CA TRP A 100 9.16 -15.04 -1.24
C TRP A 100 9.18 -15.07 -2.77
N SER A 101 9.76 -16.11 -3.33
CA SER A 101 9.80 -16.33 -4.78
C SER A 101 9.60 -17.80 -5.10
N GLY A 102 9.23 -18.10 -6.33
CA GLY A 102 9.07 -19.46 -6.80
C GLY A 102 7.82 -19.67 -7.65
N VAL A 103 7.59 -20.94 -8.00
CA VAL A 103 6.45 -21.38 -8.80
C VAL A 103 5.46 -22.12 -7.93
N VAL A 104 4.20 -21.71 -8.00
CA VAL A 104 3.06 -22.28 -7.26
C VAL A 104 1.86 -22.39 -8.20
N LYS A 105 0.73 -22.91 -7.71
CA LYS A 105 -0.53 -22.97 -8.44
C LYS A 105 -1.68 -22.44 -7.61
N ILE A 106 -2.72 -21.94 -8.26
CA ILE A 106 -3.99 -21.68 -7.58
C ILE A 106 -4.60 -23.04 -7.22
N GLY A 107 -4.76 -23.34 -5.95
CA GLY A 107 -5.35 -24.59 -5.47
C GLY A 107 -6.79 -24.44 -5.03
N ARG A 108 -7.21 -23.24 -4.64
CA ARG A 108 -8.58 -22.92 -4.19
C ARG A 108 -8.91 -21.46 -4.47
N LYS A 109 -10.18 -21.19 -4.71
CA LYS A 109 -10.74 -19.85 -4.89
C LYS A 109 -11.87 -19.63 -3.88
N ALA A 110 -12.07 -18.41 -3.41
CA ALA A 110 -13.18 -18.05 -2.54
C ALA A 110 -13.66 -16.62 -2.79
N GLU A 111 -14.97 -16.43 -2.75
CA GLU A 111 -15.63 -15.13 -2.75
C GLU A 111 -15.88 -14.71 -1.31
N TRP A 112 -15.66 -13.45 -1.02
CA TRP A 112 -15.79 -12.86 0.32
C TRP A 112 -15.25 -13.79 1.43
N PRO A 113 -13.96 -14.16 1.37
CA PRO A 113 -13.38 -15.18 2.24
C PRO A 113 -13.39 -14.74 3.70
N GLU A 114 -13.60 -15.68 4.58
CA GLU A 114 -13.37 -15.52 6.01
C GLU A 114 -11.88 -15.27 6.26
N TRP A 115 -11.54 -14.32 7.13
CA TRP A 115 -10.18 -14.03 7.51
C TRP A 115 -9.84 -14.65 8.88
N ARG A 116 -8.82 -15.48 8.90
CA ARG A 116 -8.26 -16.09 10.11
C ARG A 116 -6.80 -15.64 10.26
N PRO A 117 -6.54 -14.56 11.01
CA PRO A 117 -5.16 -14.10 11.23
C PRO A 117 -4.35 -15.17 11.94
N PRO A 118 -3.11 -15.47 11.46
CA PRO A 118 -2.22 -16.42 12.12
C PRO A 118 -1.98 -16.06 13.59
N ALA A 119 -1.77 -17.07 14.44
CA ALA A 119 -1.56 -16.85 15.87
C ALA A 119 -0.40 -15.87 16.17
N GLU A 120 0.68 -15.95 15.38
CA GLU A 120 1.81 -15.01 15.49
C GLU A 120 1.43 -13.58 15.16
N MET A 121 0.57 -13.38 14.13
CA MET A 121 0.06 -12.06 13.80
C MET A 121 -0.78 -11.51 14.94
N ARG A 122 -1.68 -12.33 15.51
CA ARG A 122 -2.50 -11.92 16.65
C ARG A 122 -1.64 -11.51 17.86
N ARG A 123 -0.61 -12.29 18.18
CA ARG A 123 0.33 -11.96 19.27
C ARG A 123 1.08 -10.66 19.01
N ARG A 124 1.60 -10.50 17.81
CA ARG A 124 2.34 -9.30 17.42
C ARG A 124 1.49 -8.03 17.45
N GLU A 125 0.25 -8.11 16.99
CA GLU A 125 -0.67 -6.96 17.02
C GLU A 125 -1.18 -6.67 18.43
N ALA A 126 -1.44 -7.71 19.24
CA ALA A 126 -1.80 -7.56 20.65
C ALA A 126 -0.70 -6.84 21.46
N ALA A 127 0.58 -7.14 21.18
CA ALA A 127 1.71 -6.44 21.79
C ALA A 127 1.76 -4.93 21.46
N LYS A 128 1.05 -4.50 20.41
CA LYS A 128 0.88 -3.09 20.01
C LYS A 128 -0.44 -2.47 20.50
N GLY A 129 -1.22 -3.23 21.28
CA GLY A 129 -2.55 -2.82 21.74
C GLY A 129 -3.69 -3.10 20.74
N HIS A 130 -3.41 -3.78 19.62
CA HIS A 130 -4.41 -4.13 18.60
C HIS A 130 -4.89 -5.58 18.77
N ILE A 131 -6.08 -5.77 19.31
CA ILE A 131 -6.65 -7.10 19.49
C ILE A 131 -7.34 -7.53 18.18
N LEU A 132 -6.72 -8.49 17.49
CA LEU A 132 -7.31 -9.08 16.30
C LEU A 132 -8.28 -10.22 16.66
N PRO A 133 -9.40 -10.39 15.93
CA PRO A 133 -10.31 -11.52 16.14
C PRO A 133 -9.64 -12.85 15.78
N VAL A 134 -10.17 -13.95 16.29
CA VAL A 134 -9.76 -15.31 15.86
C VAL A 134 -10.24 -15.57 14.45
N VAL A 135 -11.44 -15.09 14.14
CA VAL A 135 -12.09 -15.19 12.84
C VAL A 135 -12.83 -13.90 12.58
N GLN A 136 -12.77 -13.42 11.34
CA GLN A 136 -13.59 -12.34 10.83
C GLN A 136 -14.31 -12.83 9.57
N GLU A 137 -15.63 -12.73 9.57
CA GLU A 137 -16.48 -13.09 8.43
C GLU A 137 -16.12 -12.27 7.18
N GLY A 138 -16.46 -12.83 6.02
CA GLY A 138 -16.32 -12.14 4.75
C GLY A 138 -17.17 -10.87 4.68
N GLY A 139 -16.68 -9.83 4.03
CA GLY A 139 -17.40 -8.57 3.90
C GLY A 139 -16.49 -7.39 3.55
N PRO A 140 -17.07 -6.19 3.37
CA PRO A 140 -16.35 -5.00 2.94
C PRO A 140 -15.19 -4.59 3.87
N ASP A 141 -15.33 -4.85 5.18
CA ASP A 141 -14.33 -4.52 6.19
C ASP A 141 -13.29 -5.62 6.41
N ASN A 142 -13.44 -6.76 5.71
CA ASN A 142 -12.52 -7.88 5.82
C ASN A 142 -11.21 -7.58 5.08
N PRO A 143 -10.04 -7.78 5.71
CA PRO A 143 -8.73 -7.53 5.10
C PRO A 143 -8.43 -8.32 3.83
N LEU A 144 -9.10 -9.45 3.59
CA LEU A 144 -8.96 -10.24 2.37
C LEU A 144 -9.80 -9.70 1.20
N GLY A 145 -10.69 -8.74 1.45
CA GLY A 145 -11.52 -8.12 0.44
C GLY A 145 -12.48 -9.09 -0.26
N ALA A 146 -12.85 -8.75 -1.50
CA ALA A 146 -13.93 -9.40 -2.23
C ALA A 146 -13.62 -10.83 -2.69
N ARG A 147 -12.37 -11.17 -2.98
CA ARG A 147 -11.94 -12.48 -3.53
C ARG A 147 -10.59 -12.88 -2.96
N ALA A 148 -10.38 -14.21 -2.85
CA ALA A 148 -9.07 -14.77 -2.58
C ALA A 148 -8.78 -16.00 -3.45
N MET A 149 -7.55 -16.09 -3.94
CA MET A 149 -6.97 -17.24 -4.62
C MET A 149 -5.84 -17.79 -3.75
N TYR A 150 -5.99 -19.02 -3.29
CA TYR A 150 -5.07 -19.69 -2.36
C TYR A 150 -3.99 -20.40 -3.16
N LEU A 151 -2.73 -20.17 -2.79
CA LEU A 151 -1.56 -20.66 -3.52
C LEU A 151 -1.04 -21.96 -2.90
N TYR A 152 -0.78 -22.96 -3.75
CA TYR A 152 -0.36 -24.29 -3.36
C TYR A 152 0.95 -24.67 -4.03
N LYS A 153 1.81 -25.38 -3.32
CA LYS A 153 3.05 -25.96 -3.83
C LYS A 153 3.10 -27.45 -3.47
N GLY A 154 3.26 -28.32 -4.48
CA GLY A 154 3.28 -29.77 -4.24
C GLY A 154 2.02 -30.31 -3.53
N GLY A 155 0.84 -29.74 -3.83
CA GLY A 155 -0.44 -30.11 -3.19
C GLY A 155 -0.66 -29.54 -1.79
N ARG A 156 0.30 -28.80 -1.22
CA ARG A 156 0.20 -28.21 0.11
C ARG A 156 -0.11 -26.72 0.03
N ASP A 157 -0.98 -26.23 0.92
CA ASP A 157 -1.28 -24.82 1.08
C ASP A 157 -0.02 -24.08 1.58
N THR A 158 0.40 -23.04 0.86
CA THR A 158 1.57 -22.22 1.19
C THR A 158 1.30 -21.16 2.22
N ILE A 159 0.04 -21.02 2.67
CA ILE A 159 -0.48 -19.89 3.47
C ILE A 159 -0.42 -18.53 2.75
N PHE A 160 0.13 -18.46 1.53
CA PHE A 160 0.11 -17.25 0.70
C PHE A 160 -1.14 -17.21 -0.17
N ARG A 161 -1.60 -15.99 -0.43
CA ARG A 161 -2.84 -15.70 -1.16
C ARG A 161 -2.63 -14.54 -2.12
N ILE A 162 -3.35 -14.56 -3.24
CA ILE A 162 -3.67 -13.37 -4.02
C ILE A 162 -5.09 -12.99 -3.58
N HIS A 163 -5.29 -11.76 -3.06
CA HIS A 163 -6.58 -11.38 -2.49
C HIS A 163 -6.88 -9.89 -2.65
N GLY A 164 -8.13 -9.52 -2.48
CA GLY A 164 -8.57 -8.13 -2.42
C GLY A 164 -8.09 -7.41 -1.16
N THR A 165 -8.62 -6.22 -0.92
CA THR A 165 -8.31 -5.47 0.31
C THR A 165 -9.39 -4.43 0.61
N ASN A 166 -9.62 -4.19 1.89
CA ASN A 166 -10.35 -3.03 2.40
C ASN A 166 -9.45 -1.77 2.53
N GLN A 167 -8.16 -1.89 2.17
CA GLN A 167 -7.16 -0.83 2.26
C GLN A 167 -6.48 -0.57 0.90
N PRO A 168 -7.21 -0.04 -0.12
CA PRO A 168 -6.69 0.11 -1.48
C PRO A 168 -5.44 0.99 -1.58
N TRP A 169 -5.23 1.92 -0.65
CA TRP A 169 -4.03 2.77 -0.57
C TRP A 169 -2.73 2.01 -0.27
N THR A 170 -2.82 0.72 0.08
CA THR A 170 -1.64 -0.15 0.28
C THR A 170 -1.10 -0.77 -1.00
N ILE A 171 -1.77 -0.55 -2.14
CA ILE A 171 -1.29 -0.98 -3.45
C ILE A 171 -0.03 -0.19 -3.82
N GLY A 172 1.00 -0.89 -4.25
CA GLY A 172 2.32 -0.33 -4.51
C GLY A 172 3.27 -0.31 -3.31
N LEU A 173 2.82 -0.79 -2.15
CA LEU A 173 3.60 -0.78 -0.90
C LEU A 173 4.02 -2.19 -0.44
N ASN A 174 5.02 -2.23 0.43
CA ASN A 174 5.47 -3.43 1.16
C ASN A 174 4.77 -3.50 2.52
N MET A 175 3.56 -4.06 2.59
CA MET A 175 2.71 -3.97 3.78
C MET A 175 2.21 -5.31 4.30
N SER A 176 2.19 -6.36 3.48
CA SER A 176 1.61 -7.65 3.85
C SER A 176 2.60 -8.54 4.62
N SER A 177 2.11 -9.68 5.09
CA SER A 177 2.93 -10.77 5.65
C SER A 177 3.21 -11.85 4.58
N GLY A 178 3.44 -11.44 3.33
CA GLY A 178 3.77 -12.32 2.19
C GLY A 178 2.65 -12.52 1.19
N CYS A 179 1.40 -12.19 1.52
CA CYS A 179 0.28 -12.24 0.57
C CYS A 179 0.35 -11.10 -0.45
N ILE A 180 -0.27 -11.31 -1.59
CA ILE A 180 -0.36 -10.35 -2.70
C ILE A 180 -1.73 -9.67 -2.64
N ARG A 181 -1.72 -8.38 -2.32
CA ARG A 181 -2.94 -7.56 -2.22
C ARG A 181 -3.28 -6.91 -3.54
N MET A 182 -4.55 -6.89 -3.89
CA MET A 182 -5.10 -6.22 -5.08
C MET A 182 -6.27 -5.32 -4.69
N MET A 183 -6.59 -4.33 -5.52
CA MET A 183 -7.89 -3.65 -5.41
C MET A 183 -9.02 -4.67 -5.61
N ASN A 184 -10.16 -4.50 -4.91
CA ASN A 184 -11.28 -5.44 -5.03
C ASN A 184 -11.74 -5.61 -6.49
N LYS A 185 -11.92 -4.53 -7.24
CA LYS A 185 -12.30 -4.58 -8.65
C LYS A 185 -11.27 -5.30 -9.55
N ASP A 186 -10.01 -5.34 -9.14
CA ASP A 186 -8.93 -5.97 -9.90
C ASP A 186 -8.79 -7.45 -9.54
N VAL A 187 -8.97 -7.83 -8.27
CA VAL A 187 -8.98 -9.23 -7.88
C VAL A 187 -10.23 -9.95 -8.40
N GLU A 188 -11.39 -9.28 -8.46
CA GLU A 188 -12.61 -9.81 -9.10
C GLU A 188 -12.36 -10.11 -10.57
N HIS A 189 -11.84 -9.13 -11.31
CA HIS A 189 -11.50 -9.31 -12.73
C HIS A 189 -10.46 -10.42 -12.97
N LEU A 190 -9.46 -10.58 -12.10
CA LEU A 190 -8.50 -11.67 -12.20
C LEU A 190 -9.13 -13.02 -11.80
N TYR A 191 -9.96 -13.02 -10.76
CA TYR A 191 -10.63 -14.20 -10.24
C TYR A 191 -11.52 -14.86 -11.30
N ASP A 192 -12.27 -14.08 -12.07
CA ASP A 192 -13.16 -14.60 -13.12
C ASP A 192 -12.40 -15.23 -14.31
N ARG A 193 -11.11 -14.91 -14.46
CA ARG A 193 -10.27 -15.34 -15.59
C ARG A 193 -9.26 -16.44 -15.22
N ALA A 194 -8.84 -16.47 -13.96
CA ALA A 194 -7.84 -17.41 -13.48
C ALA A 194 -8.49 -18.69 -12.95
N ASP A 195 -8.09 -19.84 -13.46
CA ASP A 195 -8.61 -21.14 -13.07
C ASP A 195 -7.88 -21.75 -11.88
N ILE A 196 -8.55 -22.69 -11.18
CA ILE A 196 -7.86 -23.60 -10.27
C ILE A 196 -6.86 -24.41 -11.10
N GLY A 197 -5.62 -24.52 -10.63
CA GLY A 197 -4.52 -25.11 -11.38
C GLY A 197 -3.66 -24.12 -12.15
N SER A 198 -4.10 -22.86 -12.36
CA SER A 198 -3.30 -21.82 -13.01
C SER A 198 -1.94 -21.69 -12.37
N LYS A 199 -0.90 -21.67 -13.20
CA LYS A 199 0.50 -21.48 -12.79
C LYS A 199 0.69 -20.04 -12.30
N VAL A 200 1.36 -19.89 -11.17
CA VAL A 200 1.73 -18.59 -10.59
C VAL A 200 3.23 -18.57 -10.36
N ILE A 201 3.91 -17.63 -11.00
CA ILE A 201 5.34 -17.39 -10.87
C ILE A 201 5.53 -16.13 -10.04
N VAL A 202 6.25 -16.23 -8.92
CA VAL A 202 6.55 -15.10 -8.05
C VAL A 202 8.03 -14.77 -8.12
N ILE A 203 8.33 -13.57 -8.57
CA ILE A 203 9.67 -12.99 -8.64
C ILE A 203 9.84 -12.14 -7.40
N GLY A 204 10.71 -12.59 -6.48
CA GLY A 204 10.91 -11.99 -5.17
C GLY A 204 12.27 -11.33 -4.99
N PRO A 205 12.46 -10.59 -3.87
CA PRO A 205 13.77 -10.10 -3.48
C PRO A 205 14.68 -11.31 -3.19
N GLY A 206 15.74 -11.45 -3.96
CA GLY A 206 16.67 -12.59 -3.87
C GLY A 206 16.83 -13.36 -5.18
N ASN A 207 15.89 -13.36 -6.09
CA ASN A 207 16.11 -13.72 -7.48
C ASN A 207 16.77 -12.53 -8.18
N ARG A 208 18.05 -12.31 -7.89
CA ARG A 208 18.89 -11.25 -8.48
C ARG A 208 19.34 -11.59 -9.92
N GLN A 209 18.62 -12.41 -10.64
CA GLN A 209 18.85 -12.58 -12.05
C GLN A 209 17.97 -11.56 -12.79
N GLY A 210 18.56 -10.40 -13.02
CA GLY A 210 18.08 -9.35 -13.88
C GLY A 210 17.17 -8.33 -13.19
N ASP A 211 17.65 -7.10 -13.09
CA ASP A 211 16.78 -5.94 -13.03
C ASP A 211 15.88 -5.99 -14.25
N VAL A 212 14.62 -6.38 -14.05
CA VAL A 212 13.63 -6.35 -15.11
C VAL A 212 13.32 -4.89 -15.38
N SER A 213 13.97 -4.33 -16.36
CA SER A 213 13.71 -3.01 -16.88
C SER A 213 12.37 -3.05 -17.63
N PHE A 214 11.33 -2.54 -17.00
CA PHE A 214 10.02 -2.34 -17.62
C PHE A 214 10.06 -1.06 -18.45
N ASP A 215 10.46 -1.16 -19.69
CA ASP A 215 10.14 -0.13 -20.66
C ASP A 215 8.77 -0.42 -21.28
N ASP A 216 8.12 0.58 -21.84
CA ASP A 216 6.81 0.43 -22.50
C ASP A 216 6.87 -0.44 -23.78
N LYS A 217 8.03 -0.97 -24.12
CA LYS A 217 8.29 -1.78 -25.33
C LYS A 217 8.15 -3.28 -25.14
N GLY A 218 7.90 -3.73 -23.90
CA GLY A 218 7.73 -5.14 -23.57
C GLY A 218 8.99 -5.73 -22.92
N VAL A 219 8.79 -6.54 -21.90
CA VAL A 219 9.84 -7.18 -21.13
C VAL A 219 9.80 -8.67 -21.37
N ASP A 220 10.95 -9.25 -21.70
CA ASP A 220 11.15 -10.67 -21.63
C ASP A 220 11.55 -11.05 -20.19
N ILE A 221 10.54 -11.21 -19.34
CA ILE A 221 10.75 -11.52 -17.92
C ILE A 221 11.47 -12.88 -17.74
N LEU A 222 11.22 -13.83 -18.62
CA LEU A 222 11.72 -15.19 -18.43
C LEU A 222 13.13 -15.38 -18.95
N ARG A 223 13.49 -14.73 -20.05
CA ARG A 223 14.87 -14.72 -20.55
C ARG A 223 15.84 -14.13 -19.53
N THR A 224 15.40 -13.13 -18.81
CA THR A 224 16.19 -12.48 -17.74
C THR A 224 16.29 -13.34 -16.48
N ILE A 225 15.30 -14.20 -16.18
CA ILE A 225 15.26 -15.02 -14.96
C ILE A 225 15.93 -16.38 -15.13
N PHE A 226 15.82 -17.01 -16.30
CA PHE A 226 16.26 -18.39 -16.50
C PHE A 226 17.53 -18.52 -17.36
N GLY A 227 18.11 -17.42 -17.82
CA GLY A 227 19.39 -17.41 -18.53
C GLY A 227 19.35 -18.30 -19.78
N GLY A 228 18.82 -17.77 -20.89
CA GLY A 228 19.01 -18.44 -22.18
C GLY A 228 20.38 -18.13 -22.75
#